data_64efe5c8b851fe6712bb80cf078f81dd
#
_entry.id   64efe5c8b851fe6712bb80cf078f81dd
#
_cell.length_a   1.000
_cell.length_b   1.000
_cell.length_c   1.000
_cell.angle_alpha   90.00
_cell.angle_beta   90.00
_cell.angle_gamma   90.00
#
_symmetry.space_group_name_H-M   'P 1'
#
loop_
_entity.id
_entity.type
_entity.pdbx_description
1 polymer ?
#
loop_
_entity_poly.entity_id
_entity_poly.type
_entity_poly.pdbx_seq_one_letter_code
_entity_poly.pdbx_strand_id
1 'polypeptide(L)'
;MSVLNIENLSSNVCRIHVGSIVSDIEYFTVSVGVTTTVQDVINNILAKDAFQHRDSNLFYLVLQLTDTNPVQEGLTRKTLSLEQKSLMVDYVPCQEWFDTRFILRLKTGTEVKIFLSVLMEDRDFVMVRLSDTTDSRTVVRLVLAMFDVEEAQAGKYSLFEEILNKNYTRRLADNEIPAR
;
A
#
# COMPACT_ATOMS: atom_id res chain seq x y z
N MET A 1 22.57 -28.03 -1.11
CA MET A 1 21.11 -27.84 -1.12
C MET A 1 20.59 -28.17 0.27
N SER A 2 20.44 -27.16 1.11
CA SER A 2 19.84 -27.32 2.43
C SER A 2 18.34 -27.22 2.26
N VAL A 3 17.64 -28.32 2.47
CA VAL A 3 16.16 -28.33 2.53
C VAL A 3 15.80 -27.54 3.80
N LEU A 4 15.21 -26.36 3.62
CA LEU A 4 14.62 -25.60 4.71
C LEU A 4 13.53 -26.47 5.36
N ASN A 5 13.71 -26.75 6.63
CA ASN A 5 12.76 -27.49 7.45
C ASN A 5 11.52 -26.61 7.68
N ILE A 6 10.51 -26.78 6.84
CA ILE A 6 9.27 -25.96 6.78
C ILE A 6 8.40 -26.15 8.03
N GLU A 7 8.69 -27.14 8.87
CA GLU A 7 7.84 -27.53 10.01
C GLU A 7 7.91 -26.59 11.23
N ASN A 8 8.80 -25.61 11.28
CA ASN A 8 8.93 -24.66 12.40
C ASN A 8 8.55 -23.21 12.08
N LEU A 9 7.81 -22.94 11.01
CA LEU A 9 7.24 -21.62 10.71
C LEU A 9 5.96 -21.37 11.52
N SER A 10 6.05 -21.45 12.84
CA SER A 10 5.13 -20.76 13.74
C SER A 10 5.24 -19.27 13.43
N SER A 11 4.16 -18.67 12.95
CA SER A 11 3.93 -17.26 12.59
C SER A 11 5.14 -16.34 12.85
N ASN A 12 5.96 -16.12 11.82
CA ASN A 12 7.06 -15.16 11.92
C ASN A 12 6.46 -13.77 12.04
N VAL A 13 6.90 -13.04 13.05
CA VAL A 13 6.49 -11.68 13.29
C VAL A 13 7.52 -10.76 12.64
N CYS A 14 7.09 -9.94 11.66
CA CYS A 14 7.93 -8.96 11.01
C CYS A 14 7.65 -7.55 11.54
N ARG A 15 8.70 -6.76 11.75
CA ARG A 15 8.59 -5.32 12.02
C ARG A 15 8.67 -4.56 10.72
N ILE A 16 7.66 -3.75 10.45
CA ILE A 16 7.60 -2.90 9.25
C ILE A 16 7.73 -1.45 9.69
N HIS A 17 8.87 -0.84 9.35
CA HIS A 17 9.17 0.54 9.71
C HIS A 17 8.35 1.51 8.87
N VAL A 18 7.69 2.46 9.52
CA VAL A 18 6.78 3.45 8.93
C VAL A 18 7.13 4.90 9.28
N GLY A 19 8.15 5.13 10.08
CA GLY A 19 8.51 6.45 10.61
C GLY A 19 8.79 7.53 9.56
N SER A 20 9.01 7.16 8.30
CA SER A 20 9.10 8.11 7.18
C SER A 20 7.74 8.61 6.66
N ILE A 21 6.63 7.99 7.10
CA ILE A 21 5.26 8.28 6.65
C ILE A 21 4.40 8.79 7.81
N VAL A 22 4.61 8.23 9.01
CA VAL A 22 3.92 8.59 10.25
C VAL A 22 4.98 8.88 11.31
N SER A 23 5.10 10.14 11.73
CA SER A 23 6.19 10.60 12.62
C SER A 23 6.17 9.96 14.00
N ASP A 24 4.99 9.66 14.53
CA ASP A 24 4.80 9.20 15.89
C ASP A 24 4.88 7.68 16.07
N ILE A 25 5.03 6.94 14.96
CA ILE A 25 5.09 5.49 14.94
C ILE A 25 6.34 5.05 14.22
N GLU A 26 7.23 4.34 14.92
CA GLU A 26 8.46 3.84 14.30
C GLU A 26 8.20 2.62 13.42
N TYR A 27 7.44 1.65 13.92
CA TYR A 27 7.12 0.42 13.19
C TYR A 27 5.78 -0.19 13.63
N PHE A 28 5.21 -1.00 12.76
CA PHE A 28 4.14 -1.94 13.07
C PHE A 28 4.66 -3.37 13.06
N THR A 29 4.07 -4.20 13.91
CA THR A 29 4.33 -5.63 13.95
C THR A 29 3.24 -6.35 13.17
N VAL A 30 3.64 -7.20 12.21
CA VAL A 30 2.74 -7.96 11.34
C VAL A 30 3.10 -9.43 11.40
N SER A 31 2.10 -10.31 11.58
CA SER A 31 2.29 -11.76 11.47
C SER A 31 2.40 -12.16 10.01
N VAL A 32 3.42 -12.94 9.69
CA VAL A 32 3.72 -13.40 8.34
C VAL A 32 3.70 -14.94 8.33
N GLY A 33 2.79 -15.50 7.54
CA GLY A 33 2.75 -16.94 7.27
C GLY A 33 3.41 -17.28 5.92
N VAL A 34 3.47 -18.57 5.60
CA VAL A 34 4.10 -19.08 4.36
C VAL A 34 3.43 -18.58 3.07
N THR A 35 2.15 -18.20 3.14
CA THR A 35 1.37 -17.69 2.00
C THR A 35 1.18 -16.18 2.01
N THR A 36 1.71 -15.49 3.02
CA THR A 36 1.55 -14.04 3.16
C THR A 36 2.34 -13.31 2.08
N THR A 37 1.65 -12.54 1.24
CA THR A 37 2.26 -11.71 0.21
C THR A 37 2.71 -10.36 0.76
N VAL A 38 3.57 -9.67 0.03
CA VAL A 38 3.94 -8.27 0.30
C VAL A 38 2.69 -7.37 0.31
N GLN A 39 1.73 -7.61 -0.59
CA GLN A 39 0.47 -6.86 -0.63
C GLN A 39 -0.39 -7.09 0.62
N ASP A 40 -0.45 -8.33 1.14
CA ASP A 40 -1.20 -8.61 2.38
C ASP A 40 -0.62 -7.84 3.57
N VAL A 41 0.72 -7.74 3.65
CA VAL A 41 1.41 -6.94 4.67
C VAL A 41 1.06 -5.45 4.54
N ILE A 42 1.10 -4.90 3.32
CA ILE A 42 0.71 -3.51 3.06
C ILE A 42 -0.74 -3.29 3.50
N ASN A 43 -1.67 -4.13 3.05
CA ASN A 43 -3.09 -4.02 3.40
C ASN A 43 -3.33 -4.10 4.92
N ASN A 44 -2.60 -4.99 5.61
CA ASN A 44 -2.70 -5.12 7.07
C ASN A 44 -2.25 -3.83 7.79
N ILE A 45 -1.21 -3.16 7.29
CA ILE A 45 -0.76 -1.89 7.85
C ILE A 45 -1.77 -0.77 7.55
N LEU A 46 -2.27 -0.71 6.31
CA LEU A 46 -3.21 0.32 5.88
C LEU A 46 -4.59 0.20 6.55
N ALA A 47 -4.92 -0.97 7.09
CA ALA A 47 -6.10 -1.16 7.93
C ALA A 47 -5.97 -0.53 9.34
N LYS A 48 -4.78 -0.01 9.71
CA LYS A 48 -4.60 0.71 10.97
C LYS A 48 -5.07 2.16 10.84
N ASP A 49 -5.60 2.73 11.92
CA ASP A 49 -6.19 4.07 11.96
C ASP A 49 -5.27 5.17 11.39
N ALA A 50 -3.97 5.04 11.58
CA ALA A 50 -2.97 5.99 11.07
C ALA A 50 -2.93 6.09 9.51
N PHE A 51 -3.53 5.12 8.81
CA PHE A 51 -3.48 5.02 7.34
C PHE A 51 -4.87 4.97 6.69
N GLN A 52 -5.93 5.16 7.45
CA GLN A 52 -7.30 5.13 6.92
C GLN A 52 -7.47 6.03 5.70
N HIS A 53 -8.28 5.59 4.76
CA HIS A 53 -8.67 6.33 3.56
C HIS A 53 -7.53 6.72 2.61
N ARG A 54 -6.44 5.91 2.57
CA ARG A 54 -5.34 6.10 1.63
C ARG A 54 -5.36 5.02 0.54
N ASP A 55 -5.02 5.43 -0.67
CA ASP A 55 -4.87 4.50 -1.80
C ASP A 55 -3.72 3.52 -1.56
N SER A 56 -4.05 2.24 -1.48
CA SER A 56 -3.08 1.17 -1.21
C SER A 56 -1.99 1.05 -2.28
N ASN A 57 -2.29 1.44 -3.52
CA ASN A 57 -1.35 1.38 -4.64
C ASN A 57 -0.23 2.44 -4.55
N LEU A 58 -0.40 3.45 -3.68
CA LEU A 58 0.65 4.41 -3.37
C LEU A 58 1.78 3.83 -2.52
N PHE A 59 1.54 2.70 -1.86
CA PHE A 59 2.50 2.14 -0.91
C PHE A 59 3.28 0.98 -1.52
N TYR A 60 4.52 0.84 -1.10
CA TYR A 60 5.37 -0.30 -1.43
C TYR A 60 6.32 -0.61 -0.28
N LEU A 61 6.73 -1.86 -0.19
CA LEU A 61 7.72 -2.30 0.78
C LEU A 61 9.12 -2.29 0.17
N VAL A 62 10.06 -1.91 0.99
CA VAL A 62 11.48 -1.94 0.70
C VAL A 62 12.16 -2.82 1.74
N LEU A 63 12.97 -3.75 1.27
CA LEU A 63 13.91 -4.51 2.10
C LEU A 63 15.25 -3.78 2.14
N GLN A 64 15.69 -3.41 3.31
CA GLN A 64 17.02 -2.87 3.57
C GLN A 64 17.86 -3.93 4.27
N LEU A 65 18.96 -4.30 3.63
CA LEU A 65 19.96 -5.22 4.15
C LEU A 65 21.20 -4.41 4.55
N THR A 66 21.63 -4.56 5.78
CA THR A 66 22.88 -3.99 6.26
C THR A 66 23.83 -5.15 6.57
N ASP A 67 24.97 -5.18 5.90
CA ASP A 67 26.01 -6.18 6.16
C ASP A 67 26.65 -5.88 7.53
N THR A 68 26.58 -6.84 8.43
CA THR A 68 27.14 -6.76 9.78
C THR A 68 28.41 -7.58 9.92
N ASN A 69 28.99 -8.07 8.80
CA ASN A 69 30.19 -8.89 8.81
C ASN A 69 31.38 -8.05 9.33
N PRO A 70 32.00 -8.44 10.48
CA PRO A 70 33.08 -7.68 11.09
C PRO A 70 34.38 -7.70 10.27
N VAL A 71 34.47 -8.54 9.25
CA VAL A 71 35.69 -8.68 8.38
C VAL A 71 35.70 -7.66 7.24
N GLN A 72 34.55 -7.05 6.91
CA GLN A 72 34.47 -6.02 5.87
C GLN A 72 34.56 -4.62 6.49
N GLU A 73 35.58 -3.86 6.09
CA GLU A 73 35.68 -2.44 6.41
C GLU A 73 34.59 -1.68 5.62
N GLY A 74 33.54 -1.25 6.33
CA GLY A 74 32.45 -0.43 5.82
C GLY A 74 31.09 -1.16 5.82
N LEU A 75 30.09 -0.46 6.36
CA LEU A 75 28.69 -0.92 6.36
C LEU A 75 28.12 -0.84 4.93
N THR A 76 28.03 -1.98 4.26
CA THR A 76 27.37 -2.03 2.95
C THR A 76 25.86 -2.14 3.15
N ARG A 77 25.13 -1.13 2.69
CA ARG A 77 23.67 -1.11 2.75
C ARG A 77 23.09 -1.34 1.36
N LYS A 78 22.31 -2.39 1.21
CA LYS A 78 21.54 -2.68 -0.02
C LYS A 78 20.07 -2.43 0.23
N THR A 79 19.39 -1.90 -0.78
CA THR A 79 17.96 -1.62 -0.74
C THR A 79 17.30 -2.28 -1.93
N LEU A 80 16.25 -3.06 -1.68
CA LEU A 80 15.48 -3.80 -2.69
C LEU A 80 14.01 -3.42 -2.57
N SER A 81 13.39 -2.97 -3.66
CA SER A 81 11.95 -2.80 -3.73
C SER A 81 11.28 -4.16 -3.91
N LEU A 82 10.29 -4.47 -3.09
CA LEU A 82 9.62 -5.77 -3.11
C LEU A 82 8.41 -5.74 -4.05
N GLU A 83 8.24 -6.82 -4.81
CA GLU A 83 7.05 -6.99 -5.66
C GLU A 83 5.84 -7.35 -4.80
N GLN A 84 4.71 -6.70 -5.05
CA GLN A 84 3.49 -6.87 -4.25
C GLN A 84 2.96 -8.31 -4.21
N LYS A 85 3.14 -9.07 -5.29
CA LYS A 85 2.67 -10.46 -5.41
C LYS A 85 3.64 -11.50 -4.83
N SER A 86 4.87 -11.11 -4.51
CA SER A 86 5.86 -12.01 -3.95
C SER A 86 5.52 -12.38 -2.51
N LEU A 87 5.95 -13.57 -2.09
CA LEU A 87 5.77 -14.05 -0.73
C LEU A 87 6.79 -13.39 0.20
N MET A 88 6.36 -13.00 1.38
CA MET A 88 7.25 -12.41 2.38
C MET A 88 8.36 -13.36 2.83
N VAL A 89 8.10 -14.66 2.84
CA VAL A 89 9.09 -15.69 3.22
C VAL A 89 10.30 -15.73 2.28
N ASP A 90 10.15 -15.30 1.03
CA ASP A 90 11.24 -15.24 0.05
C ASP A 90 12.29 -14.18 0.41
N TYR A 91 11.92 -13.22 1.27
CA TYR A 91 12.75 -12.08 1.66
C TYR A 91 13.28 -12.17 3.10
N VAL A 92 12.91 -13.21 3.85
CA VAL A 92 13.45 -13.43 5.19
C VAL A 92 14.85 -14.02 5.04
N PRO A 93 15.91 -13.29 5.41
CA PRO A 93 17.26 -13.78 5.21
C PRO A 93 17.56 -14.97 6.10
N CYS A 94 18.12 -16.00 5.51
CA CYS A 94 18.62 -17.18 6.20
C CYS A 94 20.05 -17.01 6.74
N GLN A 95 20.62 -15.81 6.68
CA GLN A 95 22.04 -15.57 7.03
C GLN A 95 22.17 -14.68 8.27
N GLU A 96 22.99 -15.12 9.21
CA GLU A 96 23.28 -14.43 10.49
C GLU A 96 24.01 -13.07 10.34
N TRP A 97 24.54 -12.78 9.13
CA TRP A 97 25.40 -11.62 8.87
C TRP A 97 24.67 -10.38 8.36
N PHE A 98 23.33 -10.40 8.26
CA PHE A 98 22.57 -9.27 7.75
C PHE A 98 21.55 -8.77 8.77
N ASP A 99 21.65 -7.48 9.14
CA ASP A 99 20.53 -6.76 9.77
C ASP A 99 19.51 -6.42 8.67
N THR A 100 18.28 -6.88 8.87
CA THR A 100 17.20 -6.81 7.89
C THR A 100 16.10 -5.90 8.39
N ARG A 101 15.75 -4.88 7.58
CA ARG A 101 14.65 -3.96 7.87
C ARG A 101 13.67 -3.90 6.71
N PHE A 102 12.40 -4.15 7.02
CA PHE A 102 11.31 -3.88 6.09
C PHE A 102 10.80 -2.45 6.33
N ILE A 103 10.73 -1.65 5.27
CA ILE A 103 10.36 -0.24 5.36
C ILE A 103 9.20 0.00 4.41
N LEU A 104 8.08 0.53 4.93
CA LEU A 104 6.99 1.03 4.10
C LEU A 104 7.38 2.38 3.50
N ARG A 105 7.15 2.54 2.21
CA ARG A 105 7.43 3.77 1.44
C ARG A 105 6.20 4.22 0.69
N LEU A 106 6.15 5.52 0.42
CA LEU A 106 5.08 6.16 -0.33
C LEU A 106 5.61 6.59 -1.71
N LYS A 107 4.89 6.22 -2.77
CA LYS A 107 5.13 6.73 -4.13
C LYS A 107 4.62 8.16 -4.24
N THR A 108 5.14 8.90 -5.21
CA THR A 108 4.51 10.15 -5.65
C THR A 108 3.18 9.81 -6.31
N GLY A 109 2.10 10.40 -5.82
CA GLY A 109 0.77 10.25 -6.40
C GLY A 109 0.28 11.57 -7.00
N THR A 110 -0.82 11.50 -7.74
CA THR A 110 -1.54 12.66 -8.30
C THR A 110 -2.70 13.02 -7.38
N GLU A 111 -2.85 14.30 -7.06
CA GLU A 111 -4.03 14.78 -6.34
C GLU A 111 -5.18 14.98 -7.31
N VAL A 112 -6.28 14.28 -7.05
CA VAL A 112 -7.49 14.31 -7.87
C VAL A 112 -8.64 14.88 -7.04
N LYS A 113 -9.36 15.81 -7.63
CA LYS A 113 -10.57 16.42 -7.06
C LYS A 113 -11.79 15.61 -7.48
N ILE A 114 -12.50 15.03 -6.54
CA ILE A 114 -13.68 14.20 -6.79
C ILE A 114 -14.91 14.92 -6.22
N PHE A 115 -15.85 15.24 -7.10
CA PHE A 115 -17.10 15.87 -6.73
C PHE A 115 -18.12 14.85 -6.22
N LEU A 116 -18.81 15.20 -5.15
CA LEU A 116 -19.66 14.29 -4.35
C LEU A 116 -21.16 14.56 -4.55
N SER A 117 -21.56 15.07 -5.69
CA SER A 117 -22.90 15.58 -5.99
C SER A 117 -24.09 14.69 -5.57
N VAL A 118 -23.85 13.41 -5.28
CA VAL A 118 -24.88 12.42 -4.89
C VAL A 118 -24.69 11.90 -3.46
N LEU A 119 -23.53 12.12 -2.84
CA LEU A 119 -23.19 11.51 -1.55
C LEU A 119 -23.40 12.43 -0.37
N MET A 120 -23.24 13.74 -0.55
CA MET A 120 -23.26 14.71 0.55
C MET A 120 -23.84 16.04 0.10
N GLU A 121 -24.83 16.54 0.84
CA GLU A 121 -25.40 17.89 0.61
C GLU A 121 -24.48 19.01 1.10
N ASP A 122 -23.62 18.72 2.10
CA ASP A 122 -22.75 19.70 2.76
C ASP A 122 -21.32 19.77 2.23
N ARG A 123 -20.93 18.88 1.32
CA ARG A 123 -19.58 18.82 0.72
C ARG A 123 -19.64 18.68 -0.77
N ASP A 124 -19.07 19.64 -1.46
CA ASP A 124 -19.01 19.62 -2.93
C ASP A 124 -17.97 18.62 -3.47
N PHE A 125 -16.85 18.43 -2.77
CA PHE A 125 -15.76 17.58 -3.25
C PHE A 125 -14.83 17.06 -2.12
N VAL A 126 -14.03 16.05 -2.46
CA VAL A 126 -12.85 15.61 -1.71
C VAL A 126 -11.61 15.64 -2.58
N MET A 127 -10.46 15.87 -1.95
CA MET A 127 -9.15 15.71 -2.58
C MET A 127 -8.59 14.34 -2.21
N VAL A 128 -8.27 13.54 -3.20
CA VAL A 128 -7.73 12.19 -3.02
C VAL A 128 -6.40 12.09 -3.76
N ARG A 129 -5.37 11.57 -3.10
CA ARG A 129 -4.11 11.26 -3.76
C ARG A 129 -4.17 9.84 -4.30
N LEU A 130 -3.99 9.69 -5.60
CA LEU A 130 -4.08 8.42 -6.31
C LEU A 130 -2.75 8.03 -6.95
N SER A 131 -2.52 6.74 -7.04
CA SER A 131 -1.45 6.15 -7.85
C SER A 131 -1.81 6.20 -9.34
N ASP A 132 -0.80 6.17 -10.19
CA ASP A 132 -0.93 6.02 -11.65
C ASP A 132 -1.41 4.62 -12.09
N THR A 133 -1.65 3.72 -11.13
CA THR A 133 -2.17 2.36 -11.33
C THR A 133 -3.53 2.12 -10.69
N THR A 134 -4.10 3.13 -10.03
CA THR A 134 -5.36 3.00 -9.31
C THR A 134 -6.54 3.18 -10.26
N ASP A 135 -7.36 2.14 -10.38
CA ASP A 135 -8.54 2.11 -11.24
C ASP A 135 -9.75 2.82 -10.62
N SER A 136 -10.71 3.16 -11.46
CA SER A 136 -11.94 3.87 -11.09
C SER A 136 -12.76 3.14 -10.02
N ARG A 137 -12.80 1.81 -10.07
CA ARG A 137 -13.51 0.99 -9.08
C ARG A 137 -12.88 1.13 -7.69
N THR A 138 -11.56 1.11 -7.63
CA THR A 138 -10.80 1.31 -6.38
C THR A 138 -11.01 2.72 -5.85
N VAL A 139 -11.05 3.74 -6.72
CA VAL A 139 -11.34 5.13 -6.32
C VAL A 139 -12.74 5.25 -5.72
N VAL A 140 -13.76 4.65 -6.34
CA VAL A 140 -15.13 4.65 -5.80
C VAL A 140 -15.14 4.04 -4.39
N ARG A 141 -14.52 2.86 -4.19
CA ARG A 141 -14.45 2.23 -2.87
C ARG A 141 -13.74 3.10 -1.83
N LEU A 142 -12.62 3.71 -2.22
CA LEU A 142 -11.85 4.59 -1.35
C LEU A 142 -12.69 5.79 -0.90
N VAL A 143 -13.39 6.45 -1.83
CA VAL A 143 -14.26 7.59 -1.52
C VAL A 143 -15.43 7.15 -0.62
N LEU A 144 -16.10 6.04 -0.92
CA LEU A 144 -17.20 5.54 -0.11
C LEU A 144 -16.76 5.21 1.33
N ALA A 145 -15.56 4.63 1.49
CA ALA A 145 -15.00 4.34 2.80
C ALA A 145 -14.73 5.62 3.63
N MET A 146 -14.43 6.76 2.98
CA MET A 146 -14.27 8.05 3.67
C MET A 146 -15.57 8.56 4.31
N PHE A 147 -16.70 8.04 3.86
CA PHE A 147 -18.03 8.43 4.33
C PHE A 147 -18.79 7.28 5.01
N ASP A 148 -18.06 6.25 5.46
CA ASP A 148 -18.62 5.09 6.16
C ASP A 148 -19.72 4.36 5.37
N VAL A 149 -19.68 4.43 4.03
CA VAL A 149 -20.62 3.71 3.17
C VAL A 149 -20.13 2.27 2.98
N GLU A 150 -21.02 1.31 3.23
CA GLU A 150 -20.71 -0.11 3.13
C GLU A 150 -20.21 -0.50 1.73
N GLU A 151 -19.17 -1.33 1.67
CA GLU A 151 -18.56 -1.80 0.41
C GLU A 151 -19.58 -2.53 -0.50
N ALA A 152 -20.58 -3.20 0.07
CA ALA A 152 -21.66 -3.85 -0.67
C ALA A 152 -22.45 -2.87 -1.55
N GLN A 153 -22.42 -1.58 -1.24
CA GLN A 153 -23.10 -0.55 -2.01
C GLN A 153 -22.23 0.01 -3.16
N ALA A 154 -20.95 -0.31 -3.22
CA ALA A 154 -20.03 0.27 -4.21
C ALA A 154 -20.50 0.07 -5.67
N GLY A 155 -21.18 -1.03 -5.97
CA GLY A 155 -21.75 -1.29 -7.29
C GLY A 155 -22.87 -0.32 -7.74
N LYS A 156 -23.40 0.49 -6.83
CA LYS A 156 -24.42 1.52 -7.15
C LYS A 156 -23.81 2.85 -7.61
N TYR A 157 -22.50 3.02 -7.42
CA TYR A 157 -21.79 4.25 -7.72
C TYR A 157 -20.85 4.06 -8.90
N SER A 158 -20.62 5.14 -9.63
CA SER A 158 -19.69 5.16 -10.77
C SER A 158 -18.95 6.49 -10.78
N LEU A 159 -17.74 6.48 -11.26
CA LEU A 159 -16.93 7.67 -11.45
C LEU A 159 -17.17 8.25 -12.84
N PHE A 160 -17.34 9.57 -12.92
CA PHE A 160 -17.50 10.31 -14.17
C PHE A 160 -16.35 11.30 -14.31
N GLU A 161 -15.85 11.45 -15.52
CA GLU A 161 -14.95 12.52 -15.91
C GLU A 161 -15.75 13.64 -16.55
N GLU A 162 -15.50 14.86 -16.09
CA GLU A 162 -16.11 16.05 -16.66
C GLU A 162 -15.02 16.98 -17.21
N ILE A 163 -15.10 17.30 -18.50
CA ILE A 163 -14.21 18.23 -19.18
C ILE A 163 -14.94 19.55 -19.38
N LEU A 164 -14.77 20.46 -18.42
CA LEU A 164 -15.55 21.71 -18.33
C LEU A 164 -15.48 22.58 -19.58
N ASN A 165 -14.30 22.69 -20.21
CA ASN A 165 -14.10 23.51 -21.42
C ASN A 165 -14.73 22.92 -22.69
N LYS A 166 -15.14 21.63 -22.64
CA LYS A 166 -15.77 20.91 -23.77
C LYS A 166 -17.23 20.59 -23.52
N ASN A 167 -17.74 20.92 -22.32
CA ASN A 167 -19.08 20.53 -21.86
C ASN A 167 -19.35 19.03 -22.10
N TYR A 168 -18.36 18.21 -21.77
CA TYR A 168 -18.36 16.79 -22.03
C TYR A 168 -18.23 16.03 -20.74
N THR A 169 -19.18 15.11 -20.49
CA THR A 169 -19.19 14.20 -19.35
C THR A 169 -19.23 12.78 -19.83
N ARG A 170 -18.38 11.92 -19.32
CA ARG A 170 -18.42 10.48 -19.59
C ARG A 170 -18.24 9.66 -18.33
N ARG A 171 -18.86 8.50 -18.31
CA ARG A 171 -18.60 7.50 -17.27
C ARG A 171 -17.23 6.85 -17.53
N LEU A 172 -16.42 6.73 -16.51
CA LEU A 172 -15.20 5.94 -16.53
C LEU A 172 -15.54 4.45 -16.39
N ALA A 173 -14.86 3.59 -17.17
CA ALA A 173 -14.96 2.15 -16.96
C ALA A 173 -14.29 1.76 -15.64
N ASP A 174 -14.73 0.66 -15.03
CA ASP A 174 -14.24 0.22 -13.71
C ASP A 174 -12.72 0.01 -13.65
N ASN A 175 -12.12 -0.39 -14.77
CA ASN A 175 -10.68 -0.62 -14.92
C ASN A 175 -9.90 0.59 -15.50
N GLU A 176 -10.56 1.72 -15.72
CA GLU A 176 -9.91 2.94 -16.23
C GLU A 176 -9.20 3.68 -15.10
N ILE A 177 -8.05 4.28 -15.41
CA ILE A 177 -7.20 4.96 -14.44
C ILE A 177 -7.46 6.47 -14.48
N PRO A 178 -8.09 7.09 -13.44
CA PRO A 178 -8.48 8.50 -13.47
C PRO A 178 -7.32 9.49 -13.36
N ALA A 179 -6.18 9.05 -12.86
CA ALA A 179 -5.00 9.89 -12.62
C ALA A 179 -4.03 9.97 -13.81
N ARG A 180 -4.46 9.53 -15.00
CA ARG A 180 -3.67 9.60 -16.25
C ARG A 180 -4.06 10.73 -17.15
#